data_662afba55319a2fc0dca5f5609dfe185
#
_entry.id   662afba55319a2fc0dca5f5609dfe185
#
_cell.length_a   1.000
_cell.length_b   1.000
_cell.length_c   1.000
_cell.angle_alpha   90.00
_cell.angle_beta   90.00
_cell.angle_gamma   90.00
#
_symmetry.space_group_name_H-M   'P 1'
#
loop_
_entity.id
_entity.type
_entity.pdbx_description
1 polymer ?
#
loop_
_entity_poly.entity_id
_entity_poly.type
_entity_poly.pdbx_seq_one_letter_code
_entity_poly.pdbx_strand_id
1 'polypeptide(L)'
;EETHNTNSKKDIKNRKNEKKKNKPTKKLTKKQQFSKKRRKLIIKIIKWLTLVGIIIAGIVYAMLSPIFNIKNISVIGNAKISSETIISLSGLSIGQNIFNFRTSNIVDNIKENAYIDSVDINRKIPDGIEIVVSEREATYMLTFGNAYVYINNQGYILEITAKEGNYPLLVGYSTAEEQIQEGNRLNTEDL
;
A
#
# COMPACT_ATOMS: atom_id res chain seq x y z
N GLU A 1 24.05 -45.96 82.10
CA GLU A 1 23.52 -46.67 80.88
C GLU A 1 22.76 -45.72 79.99
N GLU A 2 23.43 -44.97 79.17
CA GLU A 2 22.81 -44.35 77.98
C GLU A 2 23.87 -43.57 77.14
N THR A 3 24.78 -44.33 76.48
CA THR A 3 25.72 -43.70 75.52
C THR A 3 25.98 -44.53 74.28
N HIS A 4 24.99 -45.28 73.78
CA HIS A 4 25.27 -46.15 72.61
C HIS A 4 24.38 -45.96 71.36
N ASN A 5 23.62 -44.84 71.26
CA ASN A 5 22.69 -44.76 70.12
C ASN A 5 22.83 -43.48 69.21
N THR A 6 23.85 -42.68 69.39
CA THR A 6 24.02 -41.42 68.59
C THR A 6 24.99 -41.58 67.40
N ASN A 7 25.84 -42.61 67.37
CA ASN A 7 26.81 -42.81 66.26
C ASN A 7 26.20 -43.48 65.03
N SER A 8 25.19 -44.34 65.17
CA SER A 8 24.58 -45.10 64.07
C SER A 8 23.78 -44.19 63.11
N LYS A 9 23.17 -43.10 63.59
CA LYS A 9 22.41 -42.15 62.73
C LYS A 9 23.31 -41.20 61.92
N LYS A 10 24.52 -40.91 62.40
CA LYS A 10 25.49 -40.06 61.67
C LYS A 10 26.12 -40.81 60.48
N ASP A 11 26.42 -42.09 60.67
CA ASP A 11 27.01 -42.92 59.61
C ASP A 11 26.02 -43.21 58.47
N ILE A 12 24.75 -43.37 58.75
CA ILE A 12 23.71 -43.55 57.74
C ILE A 12 23.49 -42.24 56.91
N LYS A 13 23.61 -41.07 57.54
CA LYS A 13 23.45 -39.76 56.89
C LYS A 13 24.67 -39.43 56.00
N ASN A 14 25.88 -39.83 56.41
CA ASN A 14 27.08 -39.64 55.61
C ASN A 14 27.13 -40.58 54.42
N ARG A 15 26.75 -41.86 54.56
CA ARG A 15 26.61 -42.80 53.42
C ARG A 15 25.57 -42.38 52.39
N LYS A 16 24.48 -41.71 52.79
CA LYS A 16 23.49 -41.14 51.87
C LYS A 16 24.01 -39.91 51.11
N ASN A 17 24.88 -39.13 51.74
CA ASN A 17 25.46 -37.92 51.07
C ASN A 17 26.62 -38.33 50.13
N GLU A 18 27.41 -39.35 50.41
CA GLU A 18 28.43 -39.85 49.48
C GLU A 18 27.82 -40.55 48.23
N LYS A 19 26.67 -41.26 48.37
CA LYS A 19 25.96 -41.85 47.23
C LYS A 19 25.32 -40.78 46.29
N LYS A 20 25.12 -39.56 46.75
CA LYS A 20 24.64 -38.46 45.92
C LYS A 20 25.75 -37.75 45.12
N LYS A 21 27.02 -37.85 45.55
CA LYS A 21 28.17 -37.22 44.84
C LYS A 21 28.74 -38.05 43.72
N ASN A 22 28.44 -39.33 43.62
CA ASN A 22 29.04 -40.24 42.62
C ASN A 22 28.05 -40.66 41.52
N LYS A 23 27.12 -39.80 41.09
CA LYS A 23 26.45 -40.06 39.79
C LYS A 23 27.42 -39.69 38.67
N PRO A 24 27.86 -40.66 37.83
CA PRO A 24 28.75 -40.36 36.72
C PRO A 24 28.03 -39.36 35.81
N THR A 25 28.52 -38.14 35.76
CA THR A 25 28.13 -37.16 34.76
C THR A 25 28.56 -37.75 33.41
N LYS A 26 27.64 -38.39 32.67
CA LYS A 26 27.86 -38.83 31.29
C LYS A 26 28.34 -37.63 30.46
N LYS A 27 29.68 -37.53 30.30
CA LYS A 27 30.29 -36.59 29.39
C LYS A 27 29.72 -36.89 28.00
N LEU A 28 28.88 -35.98 27.49
CA LEU A 28 28.30 -36.10 26.15
C LEU A 28 29.42 -36.18 25.10
N THR A 29 29.35 -37.10 24.19
CA THR A 29 30.27 -37.20 23.04
C THR A 29 30.25 -35.90 22.24
N LYS A 30 31.36 -35.55 21.60
CA LYS A 30 31.46 -34.29 20.76
C LYS A 30 30.28 -34.19 19.80
N LYS A 31 29.85 -35.30 19.17
CA LYS A 31 28.71 -35.37 18.27
C LYS A 31 27.37 -35.01 18.96
N GLN A 32 27.16 -35.40 20.19
CA GLN A 32 25.97 -35.09 20.98
C GLN A 32 25.96 -33.63 21.48
N GLN A 33 27.14 -33.08 21.73
CA GLN A 33 27.27 -31.63 22.08
C GLN A 33 26.98 -30.72 20.87
N PHE A 34 27.46 -31.11 19.68
CA PHE A 34 27.15 -30.39 18.42
C PHE A 34 25.67 -30.44 18.08
N SER A 35 25.01 -31.59 18.22
CA SER A 35 23.57 -31.72 17.97
C SER A 35 22.72 -30.88 18.94
N LYS A 36 23.12 -30.84 20.22
CA LYS A 36 22.45 -30.01 21.23
C LYS A 36 22.64 -28.51 20.97
N LYS A 37 23.81 -28.07 20.51
CA LYS A 37 24.07 -26.68 20.11
C LYS A 37 23.21 -26.28 18.90
N ARG A 38 23.18 -27.11 17.84
CA ARG A 38 22.34 -26.91 16.65
C ARG A 38 20.85 -26.83 17.03
N ARG A 39 20.36 -27.76 17.86
CA ARG A 39 18.96 -27.76 18.32
C ARG A 39 18.60 -26.49 19.09
N LYS A 40 19.49 -25.99 19.97
CA LYS A 40 19.28 -24.73 20.70
C LYS A 40 19.23 -23.53 19.74
N LEU A 41 20.07 -23.55 18.71
CA LEU A 41 20.12 -22.49 17.70
C LEU A 41 18.85 -22.49 16.84
N ILE A 42 18.41 -23.67 16.39
CA ILE A 42 17.15 -23.84 15.66
C ILE A 42 15.95 -23.37 16.50
N ILE A 43 15.89 -23.73 17.78
CA ILE A 43 14.82 -23.29 18.69
C ILE A 43 14.84 -21.77 18.86
N LYS A 44 16.03 -21.15 18.93
CA LYS A 44 16.14 -19.67 18.99
C LYS A 44 15.61 -19.01 17.71
N ILE A 45 15.97 -19.55 16.54
CA ILE A 45 15.50 -19.05 15.25
C ILE A 45 13.97 -19.19 15.15
N ILE A 46 13.43 -20.36 15.52
CA ILE A 46 11.97 -20.59 15.51
C ILE A 46 11.26 -19.60 16.42
N LYS A 47 11.75 -19.41 17.65
CA LYS A 47 11.17 -18.44 18.59
C LYS A 47 11.21 -17.01 18.04
N TRP A 48 12.31 -16.63 17.39
CA TRP A 48 12.45 -15.30 16.79
C TRP A 48 11.48 -15.12 15.61
N LEU A 49 11.39 -16.14 14.72
CA LEU A 49 10.43 -16.13 13.61
C LEU A 49 8.98 -16.08 14.09
N THR A 50 8.66 -16.82 15.17
CA THR A 50 7.32 -16.77 15.77
C THR A 50 7.01 -15.40 16.33
N LEU A 51 7.98 -14.76 17.02
CA LEU A 51 7.82 -13.41 17.55
C LEU A 51 7.57 -12.39 16.41
N VAL A 52 8.38 -12.46 15.35
CA VAL A 52 8.22 -11.62 14.16
C VAL A 52 6.85 -11.85 13.52
N GLY A 53 6.42 -13.10 13.38
CA GLY A 53 5.09 -13.45 12.87
C GLY A 53 3.95 -12.85 13.68
N ILE A 54 4.04 -12.87 15.01
CA ILE A 54 3.05 -12.26 15.90
C ILE A 54 3.01 -10.74 15.72
N ILE A 55 4.19 -10.09 15.60
CA ILE A 55 4.26 -8.64 15.38
C ILE A 55 3.62 -8.27 14.05
N ILE A 56 3.95 -8.99 12.97
CA ILE A 56 3.35 -8.75 11.64
C ILE A 56 1.83 -8.94 11.68
N ALA A 57 1.35 -10.02 12.30
CA ALA A 57 -0.08 -10.27 12.47
C ALA A 57 -0.78 -9.14 13.25
N GLY A 58 -0.14 -8.61 14.30
CA GLY A 58 -0.64 -7.47 15.05
C GLY A 58 -0.73 -6.19 14.22
N ILE A 59 0.28 -5.91 13.39
CA ILE A 59 0.29 -4.75 12.49
C ILE A 59 -0.84 -4.88 11.45
N VAL A 60 -0.97 -6.04 10.80
CA VAL A 60 -2.02 -6.29 9.81
C VAL A 60 -3.41 -6.14 10.45
N TYR A 61 -3.61 -6.69 11.64
CA TYR A 61 -4.86 -6.53 12.39
C TYR A 61 -5.16 -5.06 12.72
N ALA A 62 -4.14 -4.30 13.13
CA ALA A 62 -4.29 -2.87 13.37
C ALA A 62 -4.66 -2.09 12.10
N MET A 63 -4.03 -2.40 10.95
CA MET A 63 -4.33 -1.75 9.66
C MET A 63 -5.75 -2.04 9.17
N LEU A 64 -6.34 -3.16 9.54
CA LEU A 64 -7.73 -3.51 9.22
C LEU A 64 -8.77 -2.87 10.17
N SER A 65 -8.29 -2.13 11.19
CA SER A 65 -9.16 -1.46 12.16
C SER A 65 -10.03 -0.40 11.48
N PRO A 66 -11.29 -0.21 11.92
CA PRO A 66 -12.19 0.86 11.44
C PRO A 66 -11.64 2.29 11.62
N ILE A 67 -10.59 2.47 12.42
CA ILE A 67 -9.89 3.75 12.58
C ILE A 67 -9.31 4.22 11.23
N PHE A 68 -8.91 3.28 10.37
CA PHE A 68 -8.35 3.54 9.05
C PHE A 68 -9.39 3.52 7.93
N ASN A 69 -10.67 3.59 8.28
CA ASN A 69 -11.70 3.78 7.26
C ASN A 69 -11.78 5.25 6.86
N ILE A 70 -11.89 5.48 5.55
CA ILE A 70 -11.99 6.81 4.94
C ILE A 70 -13.22 7.53 5.47
N LYS A 71 -13.03 8.69 6.07
CA LYS A 71 -14.10 9.61 6.52
C LYS A 71 -14.13 10.88 5.70
N ASN A 72 -13.01 11.26 5.12
CA ASN A 72 -12.90 12.49 4.34
C ASN A 72 -12.14 12.26 3.04
N ILE A 73 -12.69 12.77 1.92
CA ILE A 73 -12.03 12.81 0.62
C ILE A 73 -12.05 14.27 0.17
N SER A 74 -10.87 14.85 -0.01
CA SER A 74 -10.70 16.21 -0.51
C SER A 74 -10.08 16.20 -1.90
N VAL A 75 -10.49 17.13 -2.74
CA VAL A 75 -9.94 17.35 -4.09
C VAL A 75 -9.32 18.75 -4.15
N ILE A 76 -8.13 18.84 -4.73
CA ILE A 76 -7.39 20.10 -4.88
C ILE A 76 -6.89 20.22 -6.32
N GLY A 77 -6.91 21.45 -6.86
CA GLY A 77 -6.39 21.77 -8.18
C GLY A 77 -7.41 21.63 -9.30
N ASN A 78 -8.64 21.25 -8.98
CA ASN A 78 -9.74 21.21 -9.94
C ASN A 78 -10.33 22.64 -10.15
N ALA A 79 -10.68 22.94 -11.38
CA ALA A 79 -11.31 24.21 -11.79
C ALA A 79 -12.55 23.98 -12.65
N LYS A 80 -12.42 23.20 -13.73
CA LYS A 80 -13.53 22.89 -14.65
C LYS A 80 -14.33 21.68 -14.19
N ILE A 81 -13.66 20.65 -13.71
CA ILE A 81 -14.30 19.41 -13.26
C ILE A 81 -14.65 19.50 -11.78
N SER A 82 -15.91 19.22 -11.43
CA SER A 82 -16.34 19.29 -10.04
C SER A 82 -15.63 18.25 -9.15
N SER A 83 -15.43 18.58 -7.88
CA SER A 83 -14.84 17.66 -6.91
C SER A 83 -15.64 16.37 -6.79
N GLU A 84 -16.96 16.45 -6.86
CA GLU A 84 -17.87 15.30 -6.81
C GLU A 84 -17.66 14.37 -8.00
N THR A 85 -17.46 14.91 -9.20
CA THR A 85 -17.15 14.13 -10.40
C THR A 85 -15.81 13.39 -10.25
N ILE A 86 -14.78 14.08 -9.76
CA ILE A 86 -13.45 13.47 -9.55
C ILE A 86 -13.51 12.35 -8.48
N ILE A 87 -14.23 12.59 -7.38
CA ILE A 87 -14.45 11.58 -6.35
C ILE A 87 -15.21 10.37 -6.93
N SER A 88 -16.23 10.60 -7.75
CA SER A 88 -16.98 9.53 -8.41
C SER A 88 -16.10 8.71 -9.35
N LEU A 89 -15.30 9.37 -10.20
CA LEU A 89 -14.35 8.70 -11.10
C LEU A 89 -13.29 7.89 -10.32
N SER A 90 -12.86 8.37 -9.17
CA SER A 90 -11.87 7.69 -8.33
C SER A 90 -12.32 6.30 -7.86
N GLY A 91 -13.64 6.04 -7.80
CA GLY A 91 -14.21 4.83 -7.22
C GLY A 91 -14.01 4.69 -5.71
N LEU A 92 -13.51 5.75 -5.05
CA LEU A 92 -13.35 5.77 -3.59
C LEU A 92 -14.70 6.02 -2.90
N SER A 93 -14.88 5.37 -1.76
CA SER A 93 -16.09 5.56 -0.95
C SER A 93 -15.77 5.75 0.53
N ILE A 94 -16.59 6.55 1.19
CA ILE A 94 -16.56 6.72 2.65
C ILE A 94 -16.82 5.35 3.31
N GLY A 95 -16.07 5.04 4.37
CA GLY A 95 -16.13 3.76 5.08
C GLY A 95 -15.21 2.67 4.53
N GLN A 96 -14.65 2.84 3.33
CA GLN A 96 -13.63 1.94 2.78
C GLN A 96 -12.32 2.08 3.55
N ASN A 97 -11.60 0.97 3.78
CA ASN A 97 -10.31 1.04 4.44
C ASN A 97 -9.25 1.70 3.55
N ILE A 98 -8.49 2.66 4.12
CA ILE A 98 -7.51 3.50 3.42
C ILE A 98 -6.35 2.71 2.79
N PHE A 99 -6.12 1.46 3.21
CA PHE A 99 -5.09 0.57 2.67
C PHE A 99 -5.63 -0.43 1.64
N ASN A 100 -6.97 -0.50 1.44
CA ASN A 100 -7.61 -1.51 0.61
C ASN A 100 -7.86 -1.05 -0.84
N PHE A 101 -6.99 -0.21 -1.39
CA PHE A 101 -7.04 0.16 -2.80
C PHE A 101 -5.64 0.38 -3.38
N ARG A 102 -5.53 0.30 -4.70
CA ARG A 102 -4.31 0.62 -5.44
C ARG A 102 -4.43 2.03 -6.00
N THR A 103 -3.46 2.86 -5.68
CA THR A 103 -3.39 4.25 -6.15
C THR A 103 -3.39 4.34 -7.68
N SER A 104 -2.70 3.41 -8.38
CA SER A 104 -2.66 3.37 -9.83
C SER A 104 -4.05 3.28 -10.47
N ASN A 105 -4.91 2.40 -9.95
CA ASN A 105 -6.26 2.23 -10.51
C ASN A 105 -7.09 3.52 -10.37
N ILE A 106 -6.94 4.24 -9.24
CA ILE A 106 -7.62 5.51 -9.02
C ILE A 106 -7.13 6.58 -10.00
N VAL A 107 -5.81 6.65 -10.20
CA VAL A 107 -5.19 7.57 -11.15
C VAL A 107 -5.67 7.28 -12.56
N ASP A 108 -5.68 6.01 -12.97
CA ASP A 108 -6.12 5.59 -14.31
C ASP A 108 -7.59 5.95 -14.53
N ASN A 109 -8.48 5.65 -13.58
CA ASN A 109 -9.90 5.97 -13.68
C ASN A 109 -10.16 7.49 -13.78
N ILE A 110 -9.47 8.30 -12.97
CA ILE A 110 -9.64 9.76 -13.02
C ILE A 110 -9.11 10.34 -14.35
N LYS A 111 -8.02 9.77 -14.89
CA LYS A 111 -7.43 10.16 -16.17
C LYS A 111 -8.24 9.74 -17.40
N GLU A 112 -9.29 8.93 -17.24
CA GLU A 112 -10.27 8.69 -18.32
C GLU A 112 -10.97 9.99 -18.73
N ASN A 113 -11.05 11.00 -17.85
CA ASN A 113 -11.52 12.32 -18.19
C ASN A 113 -10.42 13.08 -18.94
N ALA A 114 -10.66 13.46 -20.19
CA ALA A 114 -9.70 14.11 -21.08
C ALA A 114 -9.14 15.43 -20.56
N TYR A 115 -9.90 16.14 -19.71
CA TYR A 115 -9.45 17.36 -19.06
C TYR A 115 -8.41 17.14 -17.96
N ILE A 116 -8.23 15.91 -17.47
CA ILE A 116 -7.27 15.65 -16.40
C ILE A 116 -5.89 15.37 -17.00
N ASP A 117 -4.90 16.17 -16.63
CA ASP A 117 -3.51 16.01 -17.03
C ASP A 117 -2.74 15.09 -16.08
N SER A 118 -2.76 15.43 -14.80
CA SER A 118 -2.08 14.65 -13.76
C SER A 118 -2.95 14.48 -12.52
N VAL A 119 -2.68 13.38 -11.81
CA VAL A 119 -3.38 13.02 -10.57
C VAL A 119 -2.37 12.48 -9.58
N ASP A 120 -2.36 13.02 -8.36
CA ASP A 120 -1.63 12.51 -7.22
C ASP A 120 -2.60 12.16 -6.08
N ILE A 121 -2.38 11.01 -5.45
CA ILE A 121 -3.21 10.52 -4.34
C ILE A 121 -2.41 10.50 -3.06
N ASN A 122 -2.77 11.35 -2.12
CA ASN A 122 -2.15 11.47 -0.82
C ASN A 122 -3.04 10.87 0.27
N ARG A 123 -2.51 9.85 0.98
CA ARG A 123 -3.19 9.31 2.16
C ARG A 123 -2.89 10.18 3.36
N LYS A 124 -3.91 10.83 3.91
CA LYS A 124 -3.87 11.61 5.16
C LYS A 124 -4.30 10.71 6.32
N ILE A 125 -3.38 9.90 6.79
CA ILE A 125 -3.63 8.94 7.89
C ILE A 125 -4.11 9.70 9.14
N PRO A 126 -5.15 9.18 9.87
CA PRO A 126 -5.66 7.81 9.76
C PRO A 126 -6.82 7.60 8.77
N ASP A 127 -7.59 8.62 8.37
CA ASP A 127 -8.93 8.46 7.79
C ASP A 127 -9.24 9.44 6.64
N GLY A 128 -8.22 10.11 6.08
CA GLY A 128 -8.35 11.09 5.01
C GLY A 128 -7.68 10.68 3.70
N ILE A 129 -8.26 11.06 2.57
CA ILE A 129 -7.65 11.01 1.24
C ILE A 129 -7.68 12.41 0.64
N GLU A 130 -6.58 12.82 0.06
CA GLU A 130 -6.45 14.04 -0.72
C GLU A 130 -6.09 13.66 -2.16
N ILE A 131 -6.95 14.04 -3.09
CA ILE A 131 -6.75 13.89 -4.54
C ILE A 131 -6.28 15.23 -5.06
N VAL A 132 -5.06 15.29 -5.57
CA VAL A 132 -4.51 16.48 -6.21
C VAL A 132 -4.56 16.26 -7.70
N VAL A 133 -5.26 17.14 -8.43
CA VAL A 133 -5.37 17.07 -9.88
C VAL A 133 -4.77 18.31 -10.53
N SER A 134 -4.27 18.15 -11.76
CA SER A 134 -3.98 19.24 -12.67
C SER A 134 -4.86 19.04 -13.89
N GLU A 135 -5.57 20.11 -14.29
CA GLU A 135 -6.44 20.09 -15.46
C GLU A 135 -5.74 20.67 -16.68
N ARG A 136 -6.09 20.14 -17.86
CA ARG A 136 -5.72 20.72 -19.15
C ARG A 136 -6.66 21.86 -19.48
N GLU A 137 -6.12 22.94 -20.03
CA GLU A 137 -6.89 24.07 -20.51
C GLU A 137 -7.05 24.00 -22.02
N ALA A 138 -8.27 24.22 -22.52
CA ALA A 138 -8.53 24.37 -23.94
C ALA A 138 -7.85 25.63 -24.48
N THR A 139 -7.06 25.46 -25.54
CA THR A 139 -6.28 26.57 -26.13
C THR A 139 -6.70 26.84 -27.57
N TYR A 140 -7.11 25.81 -28.30
CA TYR A 140 -7.55 25.89 -29.68
C TYR A 140 -8.85 25.08 -29.87
N MET A 141 -9.53 25.35 -30.98
CA MET A 141 -10.61 24.48 -31.44
C MET A 141 -10.38 24.11 -32.90
N LEU A 142 -10.95 22.99 -33.32
CA LEU A 142 -11.05 22.58 -34.73
C LEU A 142 -12.49 22.18 -35.02
N THR A 143 -12.85 22.17 -36.30
CA THR A 143 -14.15 21.68 -36.76
C THR A 143 -14.06 20.21 -37.17
N PHE A 144 -15.02 19.42 -36.72
CA PHE A 144 -15.12 18.01 -37.07
C PHE A 144 -16.59 17.68 -37.43
N GLY A 145 -16.86 17.53 -38.71
CA GLY A 145 -18.24 17.45 -39.17
C GLY A 145 -19.05 18.70 -38.78
N ASN A 146 -20.12 18.51 -38.03
CA ASN A 146 -20.96 19.58 -37.50
C ASN A 146 -20.65 19.92 -36.03
N ALA A 147 -19.53 19.41 -35.51
CA ALA A 147 -19.10 19.63 -34.13
C ALA A 147 -17.81 20.47 -34.06
N TYR A 148 -17.56 21.02 -32.88
CA TYR A 148 -16.30 21.67 -32.50
C TYR A 148 -15.55 20.74 -31.55
N VAL A 149 -14.25 20.66 -31.73
CA VAL A 149 -13.35 19.87 -30.88
C VAL A 149 -12.40 20.81 -30.16
N TYR A 150 -12.43 20.82 -28.86
CA TYR A 150 -11.51 21.64 -28.06
C TYR A 150 -10.24 20.85 -27.78
N ILE A 151 -9.10 21.48 -27.99
CA ILE A 151 -7.78 20.90 -27.79
C ILE A 151 -6.91 21.82 -26.95
N ASN A 152 -5.97 21.22 -26.22
CA ASN A 152 -4.97 21.98 -25.48
C ASN A 152 -3.74 22.31 -26.39
N ASN A 153 -2.79 23.06 -25.86
CA ASN A 153 -1.55 23.43 -26.55
C ASN A 153 -0.62 22.25 -26.86
N GLN A 154 -0.88 21.06 -26.30
CA GLN A 154 -0.15 19.82 -26.59
C GLN A 154 -0.88 18.94 -27.61
N GLY A 155 -2.06 19.35 -28.09
CA GLY A 155 -2.89 18.63 -29.04
C GLY A 155 -3.79 17.55 -28.44
N TYR A 156 -3.95 17.48 -27.12
CA TYR A 156 -4.93 16.57 -26.52
C TYR A 156 -6.34 17.06 -26.79
N ILE A 157 -7.20 16.17 -27.27
CA ILE A 157 -8.62 16.39 -27.52
C ILE A 157 -9.34 16.32 -26.17
N LEU A 158 -9.91 17.46 -25.74
CA LEU A 158 -10.50 17.59 -24.42
C LEU A 158 -12.02 17.37 -24.44
N GLU A 159 -12.69 17.84 -25.49
CA GLU A 159 -14.15 17.81 -25.60
C GLU A 159 -14.59 17.88 -27.06
N ILE A 160 -15.60 17.12 -27.41
CA ILE A 160 -16.28 17.21 -28.71
C ILE A 160 -17.70 17.70 -28.43
N THR A 161 -18.05 18.87 -28.97
CA THR A 161 -19.31 19.56 -28.63
C THR A 161 -19.93 20.24 -29.83
N ALA A 162 -21.24 20.43 -29.83
CA ALA A 162 -21.94 21.22 -30.86
C ALA A 162 -21.81 22.73 -30.64
N LYS A 163 -21.29 23.15 -29.46
CA LYS A 163 -21.16 24.58 -29.10
C LYS A 163 -19.81 25.11 -29.54
N GLU A 164 -19.84 26.21 -30.33
CA GLU A 164 -18.63 26.94 -30.67
C GLU A 164 -18.06 27.65 -29.45
N GLY A 165 -16.78 27.50 -29.21
CA GLY A 165 -16.02 28.15 -28.15
C GLY A 165 -15.35 29.42 -28.65
N ASN A 166 -14.85 30.21 -27.71
CA ASN A 166 -14.07 31.40 -28.03
C ASN A 166 -12.56 31.09 -28.03
N TYR A 167 -12.18 30.10 -28.88
CA TYR A 167 -10.79 29.68 -29.06
C TYR A 167 -10.34 29.88 -30.49
N PRO A 168 -9.04 30.15 -30.76
CA PRO A 168 -8.51 30.19 -32.12
C PRO A 168 -8.82 28.87 -32.87
N LEU A 169 -9.28 29.02 -34.13
CA LEU A 169 -9.58 27.88 -34.99
C LEU A 169 -8.31 27.32 -35.62
N LEU A 170 -8.01 26.04 -35.36
CA LEU A 170 -6.96 25.28 -36.03
C LEU A 170 -7.53 24.71 -37.33
N VAL A 171 -6.86 24.98 -38.46
CA VAL A 171 -7.26 24.52 -39.78
C VAL A 171 -6.12 23.78 -40.45
N GLY A 172 -6.47 22.83 -41.32
CA GLY A 172 -5.48 22.11 -42.14
C GLY A 172 -4.78 20.98 -41.36
N TYR A 173 -5.39 20.45 -40.32
CA TYR A 173 -4.87 19.29 -39.58
C TYR A 173 -4.92 18.03 -40.43
N SER A 174 -3.95 17.13 -40.19
CA SER A 174 -3.76 15.86 -40.95
C SER A 174 -4.24 14.64 -40.16
N THR A 175 -4.62 14.81 -38.88
CA THR A 175 -5.09 13.74 -38.00
C THR A 175 -6.33 13.05 -38.59
N ALA A 176 -6.29 11.71 -38.72
CA ALA A 176 -7.39 10.90 -39.24
C ALA A 176 -8.66 11.03 -38.36
N GLU A 177 -9.84 11.05 -39.03
CA GLU A 177 -11.13 11.22 -38.35
C GLU A 177 -11.37 10.20 -37.22
N GLU A 178 -10.93 8.95 -37.40
CA GLU A 178 -11.07 7.88 -36.40
C GLU A 178 -10.27 8.13 -35.14
N GLN A 179 -9.26 8.98 -35.18
CA GLN A 179 -8.43 9.36 -34.06
C GLN A 179 -8.99 10.57 -33.29
N ILE A 180 -9.99 11.27 -33.84
CA ILE A 180 -10.63 12.40 -33.20
C ILE A 180 -11.62 11.90 -32.15
N GLN A 181 -11.08 11.57 -30.96
CA GLN A 181 -11.81 11.11 -29.80
C GLN A 181 -11.26 11.81 -28.54
N GLU A 182 -12.13 12.07 -27.58
CA GLU A 182 -11.74 12.65 -26.30
C GLU A 182 -10.63 11.81 -25.62
N GLY A 183 -9.60 12.50 -25.11
CA GLY A 183 -8.42 11.89 -24.52
C GLY A 183 -7.30 11.53 -25.50
N ASN A 184 -7.60 11.42 -26.80
CA ASN A 184 -6.59 11.20 -27.83
C ASN A 184 -5.78 12.49 -28.11
N ARG A 185 -4.69 12.33 -28.83
CA ARG A 185 -3.83 13.44 -29.23
C ARG A 185 -3.80 13.57 -30.77
N LEU A 186 -3.84 14.79 -31.26
CA LEU A 186 -3.59 15.07 -32.68
C LEU A 186 -2.18 14.66 -33.10
N ASN A 187 -1.98 14.45 -34.38
CA ASN A 187 -0.65 14.22 -34.93
C ASN A 187 0.28 15.39 -34.58
N THR A 188 1.53 15.09 -34.28
CA THR A 188 2.51 16.15 -33.89
C THR A 188 2.75 17.18 -34.98
N GLU A 189 2.46 16.83 -36.23
CA GLU A 189 2.59 17.72 -37.39
C GLU A 189 1.48 18.76 -37.48
N ASP A 190 0.38 18.58 -36.71
CA ASP A 190 -0.79 19.47 -36.68
C ASP A 190 -0.68 20.59 -35.62
N LEU A 191 0.44 20.64 -34.88
CA LEU A 191 0.61 21.54 -33.70
C LEU A 191 1.62 22.67 -33.91
#